data_5ceba86613bb326d928b9b956b547bbf
#
_entry.id   5ceba86613bb326d928b9b956b547bbf
#
_cell.length_a   1.000
_cell.length_b   1.000
_cell.length_c   1.000
_cell.angle_alpha   90.00
_cell.angle_beta   90.00
_cell.angle_gamma   90.00
#
_symmetry.space_group_name_H-M   'P 1'
#
loop_
_entity.id
_entity.type
_entity.pdbx_description
1 polymer ?
#
loop_
_entity_poly.entity_id
_entity_poly.type
_entity_poly.pdbx_seq_one_letter_code
_entity_poly.pdbx_strand_id
1 'polypeptide(L)'
;ASDVYKRQTSLSAGDMMKGVGGADITSSLQGKISGLILQNNGSANGTTTIQLRGLTSINSGKAPLIVVDGFPGGDIRALNQDDIKSIDVLKDASAGAIYGTRAASGVILITTKSGSNTNGKVKLNYSTELSKKQNYGRPDMMTADEYRNRTDVNITDYGQNADWWDALLQKDNFSQKHHLSLELGTENAQVYTSFFYETNEGITIKDNRKDYGGRLNANFKLFDGWLEIRPIVDYRQTARTSDGSDEDKKANFKQALYNNPTRSPFDPES
;
A
#
# COMPACT_ATOMS: atom_id res chain seq x y z
N ALA A 1 -6.32 -35.61 6.47
CA ALA A 1 -6.90 -34.23 6.55
C ALA A 1 -5.99 -33.22 7.26
N SER A 2 -5.02 -33.63 8.10
CA SER A 2 -4.18 -32.73 8.90
C SER A 2 -3.03 -32.05 8.14
N ASP A 3 -2.59 -32.59 7.01
CA ASP A 3 -1.40 -32.04 6.31
C ASP A 3 -1.72 -30.94 5.31
N VAL A 4 -2.96 -30.79 4.87
CA VAL A 4 -3.40 -29.71 3.98
C VAL A 4 -3.41 -28.35 4.70
N TYR A 5 -3.71 -28.35 6.00
CA TYR A 5 -3.74 -27.14 6.83
C TYR A 5 -2.35 -26.57 7.18
N LYS A 6 -1.29 -27.39 7.17
CA LYS A 6 0.07 -26.96 7.52
C LYS A 6 0.76 -26.07 6.46
N ARG A 7 0.18 -25.95 5.27
CA ARG A 7 0.74 -25.15 4.15
C ARG A 7 0.03 -23.81 3.92
N GLN A 8 -1.00 -23.52 4.71
CA GLN A 8 -1.68 -22.23 4.69
C GLN A 8 -1.00 -21.27 5.67
N THR A 9 -0.79 -20.04 5.25
CA THR A 9 -0.36 -18.95 6.14
C THR A 9 -1.54 -18.04 6.35
N SER A 10 -2.05 -17.98 7.58
CA SER A 10 -3.13 -17.08 7.98
C SER A 10 -2.56 -15.95 8.83
N LEU A 11 -2.93 -14.72 8.51
CA LEU A 11 -2.58 -13.52 9.25
C LEU A 11 -3.85 -12.84 9.74
N SER A 12 -3.93 -12.61 11.06
CA SER A 12 -5.00 -11.81 11.65
C SER A 12 -4.73 -10.31 11.48
N ALA A 13 -5.78 -9.49 11.64
CA ALA A 13 -5.66 -8.03 11.63
C ALA A 13 -4.60 -7.54 12.64
N GLY A 14 -4.55 -8.13 13.84
CA GLY A 14 -3.59 -7.76 14.86
C GLY A 14 -2.12 -8.07 14.51
N ASP A 15 -1.90 -9.11 13.70
CA ASP A 15 -0.55 -9.47 13.23
C ASP A 15 -0.08 -8.57 12.09
N MET A 16 -1.01 -8.06 11.28
CA MET A 16 -0.71 -7.13 10.19
C MET A 16 -0.29 -5.75 10.70
N MET A 17 -0.90 -5.27 11.77
CA MET A 17 -0.65 -3.92 12.31
C MET A 17 0.66 -3.78 13.10
N LYS A 18 1.33 -4.89 13.46
CA LYS A 18 2.57 -4.83 14.23
C LYS A 18 3.77 -4.48 13.36
N GLY A 19 4.36 -3.32 13.62
CA GLY A 19 5.71 -2.97 13.16
C GLY A 19 5.82 -2.37 11.76
N VAL A 20 4.72 -1.97 11.15
CA VAL A 20 4.73 -1.30 9.84
C VAL A 20 3.89 -0.03 9.93
N GLY A 21 4.56 1.11 10.14
CA GLY A 21 3.95 2.41 9.84
C GLY A 21 3.90 2.56 8.32
N GLY A 22 2.71 2.57 7.74
CA GLY A 22 2.57 2.75 6.30
C GLY A 22 1.16 2.51 5.81
N ALA A 23 0.79 3.33 4.86
CA ALA A 23 -0.53 3.43 4.25
C ALA A 23 -0.89 2.27 3.30
N ASP A 24 -0.07 1.23 3.17
CA ASP A 24 -0.29 0.18 2.20
C ASP A 24 -0.37 -1.20 2.86
N ILE A 25 -1.50 -1.88 2.65
CA ILE A 25 -1.75 -3.26 3.09
C ILE A 25 -0.60 -4.18 2.67
N THR A 26 -0.05 -3.97 1.48
CA THR A 26 1.02 -4.80 0.95
C THR A 26 2.29 -4.69 1.80
N SER A 27 2.61 -3.50 2.30
CA SER A 27 3.75 -3.29 3.20
C SER A 27 3.60 -4.07 4.51
N SER A 28 2.37 -4.18 5.03
CA SER A 28 2.10 -4.95 6.26
C SER A 28 2.21 -6.47 6.09
N LEU A 29 2.22 -6.98 4.87
CA LEU A 29 2.43 -8.39 4.56
C LEU A 29 3.90 -8.77 4.39
N GLN A 30 4.79 -7.78 4.22
CA GLN A 30 6.20 -8.00 3.96
C GLN A 30 6.87 -8.73 5.13
N GLY A 31 7.56 -9.83 4.82
CA GLY A 31 8.25 -10.64 5.82
C GLY A 31 7.35 -11.53 6.70
N LYS A 32 6.02 -11.36 6.64
CA LYS A 32 5.06 -12.15 7.44
C LYS A 32 4.53 -13.39 6.72
N ILE A 33 4.63 -13.43 5.41
CA ILE A 33 4.19 -14.55 4.58
C ILE A 33 5.40 -15.16 3.89
N SER A 34 5.71 -16.41 4.23
CA SER A 34 6.80 -17.14 3.60
C SER A 34 6.58 -17.28 2.08
N GLY A 35 7.58 -16.89 1.28
CA GLY A 35 7.54 -16.97 -0.18
C GLY A 35 6.74 -15.84 -0.86
N LEU A 36 6.24 -14.86 -0.12
CA LEU A 36 5.66 -13.63 -0.66
C LEU A 36 6.76 -12.59 -0.85
N ILE A 37 6.94 -12.14 -2.08
CA ILE A 37 7.87 -11.06 -2.43
C ILE A 37 7.03 -9.84 -2.80
N LEU A 38 7.31 -8.75 -2.10
CA LEU A 38 6.69 -7.46 -2.32
C LEU A 38 7.77 -6.48 -2.77
N GLN A 39 7.57 -5.88 -3.92
CA GLN A 39 8.44 -4.82 -4.43
C GLN A 39 7.67 -3.51 -4.40
N ASN A 40 8.08 -2.62 -3.49
CA ASN A 40 7.59 -1.26 -3.38
C ASN A 40 8.76 -0.30 -3.61
N ASN A 41 8.54 0.73 -4.40
CA ASN A 41 9.56 1.74 -4.73
C ASN A 41 9.65 2.90 -3.71
N GLY A 42 8.89 2.84 -2.60
CA GLY A 42 8.88 3.87 -1.56
C GLY A 42 8.12 5.15 -1.90
N SER A 43 7.60 5.28 -3.12
CA SER A 43 6.76 6.41 -3.53
C SER A 43 5.38 6.34 -2.88
N ALA A 44 4.80 7.49 -2.55
CA ALA A 44 3.41 7.58 -2.06
C ALA A 44 2.40 7.08 -3.11
N ASN A 45 2.74 7.23 -4.38
CA ASN A 45 1.94 6.82 -5.53
C ASN A 45 2.42 5.52 -6.18
N GLY A 46 3.48 4.91 -5.65
CA GLY A 46 4.12 3.73 -6.22
C GLY A 46 3.20 2.52 -6.32
N THR A 47 3.44 1.70 -7.33
CA THR A 47 2.77 0.42 -7.48
C THR A 47 3.56 -0.65 -6.72
N THR A 48 2.87 -1.44 -5.92
CA THR A 48 3.47 -2.61 -5.29
C THR A 48 3.24 -3.83 -6.16
N THR A 49 4.32 -4.47 -6.57
CA THR A 49 4.26 -5.76 -7.26
C THR A 49 4.24 -6.89 -6.24
N ILE A 50 3.25 -7.76 -6.34
CA ILE A 50 3.06 -8.90 -5.46
C ILE A 50 3.45 -10.17 -6.23
N GLN A 51 4.42 -10.92 -5.72
CA GLN A 51 4.83 -12.21 -6.28
C GLN A 51 4.82 -13.29 -5.20
N LEU A 52 4.27 -14.44 -5.53
CA LEU A 52 4.25 -15.60 -4.64
C LEU A 52 5.10 -16.74 -5.24
N ARG A 53 6.06 -17.29 -4.47
CA ARG A 53 6.95 -18.40 -4.86
C ARG A 53 7.96 -18.16 -5.99
N GLY A 54 8.33 -16.93 -6.30
CA GLY A 54 9.31 -16.63 -7.35
C GLY A 54 8.79 -16.92 -8.76
N LEU A 55 9.70 -16.90 -9.73
CA LEU A 55 9.38 -17.10 -11.15
C LEU A 55 9.24 -18.58 -11.45
N THR A 56 8.03 -19.11 -11.50
CA THR A 56 7.77 -20.52 -11.86
C THR A 56 7.67 -20.74 -13.37
N SER A 57 7.47 -19.67 -14.16
CA SER A 57 7.42 -19.74 -15.62
C SER A 57 7.63 -18.35 -16.24
N ILE A 58 8.30 -18.33 -17.39
CA ILE A 58 8.58 -17.10 -18.14
C ILE A 58 7.28 -16.46 -18.72
N ASN A 59 6.23 -17.26 -18.93
CA ASN A 59 4.99 -16.85 -19.59
C ASN A 59 3.74 -16.90 -18.73
N SER A 60 3.80 -17.32 -17.46
CA SER A 60 2.63 -17.30 -16.57
C SER A 60 2.48 -15.92 -15.90
N GLY A 61 1.25 -15.44 -15.79
CA GLY A 61 0.93 -14.24 -15.03
C GLY A 61 1.52 -14.34 -13.62
N LYS A 62 2.37 -13.38 -13.27
CA LYS A 62 3.26 -13.45 -12.09
C LYS A 62 2.53 -13.14 -10.78
N ALA A 63 1.35 -12.51 -10.84
CA ALA A 63 0.59 -12.08 -9.68
C ALA A 63 -0.36 -13.17 -9.18
N PRO A 64 -0.48 -13.38 -7.86
CA PRO A 64 -1.47 -14.27 -7.29
C PRO A 64 -2.89 -13.75 -7.53
N LEU A 65 -3.87 -14.67 -7.55
CA LEU A 65 -5.27 -14.30 -7.61
C LEU A 65 -5.71 -13.71 -6.27
N ILE A 66 -6.26 -12.52 -6.28
CA ILE A 66 -6.84 -11.88 -5.08
C ILE A 66 -8.33 -12.19 -5.03
N VAL A 67 -8.79 -12.68 -3.89
CA VAL A 67 -10.21 -12.98 -3.61
C VAL A 67 -10.60 -12.21 -2.36
N VAL A 68 -11.59 -11.34 -2.49
CA VAL A 68 -12.10 -10.51 -1.39
C VAL A 68 -13.52 -10.96 -1.05
N ASP A 69 -13.75 -11.39 0.17
CA ASP A 69 -15.04 -11.89 0.68
C ASP A 69 -15.70 -12.94 -0.24
N GLY A 70 -14.85 -13.79 -0.86
CA GLY A 70 -15.28 -14.83 -1.80
C GLY A 70 -15.38 -14.40 -3.27
N PHE A 71 -15.20 -13.12 -3.61
CA PHE A 71 -15.24 -12.60 -4.98
C PHE A 71 -13.84 -12.52 -5.58
N PRO A 72 -13.53 -13.28 -6.65
CA PRO A 72 -12.23 -13.29 -7.29
C PRO A 72 -12.03 -12.06 -8.19
N GLY A 73 -10.81 -11.52 -8.21
CA GLY A 73 -10.40 -10.38 -9.03
C GLY A 73 -10.47 -9.04 -8.32
N GLY A 74 -10.60 -9.03 -6.98
CA GLY A 74 -10.53 -7.81 -6.19
C GLY A 74 -9.16 -7.13 -6.25
N ASP A 75 -9.13 -5.82 -6.09
CA ASP A 75 -7.87 -5.07 -5.91
C ASP A 75 -7.62 -4.87 -4.41
N ILE A 76 -6.54 -5.45 -3.90
CA ILE A 76 -6.12 -5.30 -2.49
C ILE A 76 -5.91 -3.84 -2.11
N ARG A 77 -5.52 -2.99 -3.06
CA ARG A 77 -5.27 -1.56 -2.84
C ARG A 77 -6.56 -0.75 -2.70
N ALA A 78 -7.69 -1.30 -3.15
CA ALA A 78 -9.00 -0.67 -2.97
C ALA A 78 -9.50 -0.80 -1.53
N LEU A 79 -8.97 -1.74 -0.75
CA LEU A 79 -9.38 -1.98 0.62
C LEU A 79 -8.64 -1.08 1.61
N ASN A 80 -9.31 -0.71 2.69
CA ASN A 80 -8.62 -0.12 3.83
C ASN A 80 -8.10 -1.24 4.74
N GLN A 81 -6.86 -1.11 5.21
CA GLN A 81 -6.21 -2.12 6.06
C GLN A 81 -6.99 -2.38 7.36
N ASP A 82 -7.58 -1.32 7.94
CA ASP A 82 -8.33 -1.41 9.18
C ASP A 82 -9.67 -2.13 9.03
N ASP A 83 -10.17 -2.31 7.79
CA ASP A 83 -11.37 -3.08 7.49
C ASP A 83 -11.09 -4.57 7.24
N ILE A 84 -9.82 -5.00 7.25
CA ILE A 84 -9.46 -6.40 7.05
C ILE A 84 -9.55 -7.16 8.37
N LYS A 85 -10.17 -8.33 8.33
CA LYS A 85 -10.25 -9.28 9.44
C LYS A 85 -9.11 -10.29 9.40
N SER A 86 -8.86 -10.89 8.22
CA SER A 86 -7.79 -11.86 8.00
C SER A 86 -7.35 -11.89 6.54
N ILE A 87 -6.10 -12.32 6.33
CA ILE A 87 -5.54 -12.63 5.02
C ILE A 87 -5.00 -14.05 5.08
N ASP A 88 -5.49 -14.91 4.19
CA ASP A 88 -5.07 -16.29 4.06
C ASP A 88 -4.39 -16.50 2.71
N VAL A 89 -3.24 -17.15 2.68
CA VAL A 89 -2.49 -17.39 1.45
C VAL A 89 -2.46 -18.87 1.13
N LEU A 90 -3.08 -19.20 0.00
CA LEU A 90 -3.12 -20.56 -0.56
C LEU A 90 -2.02 -20.71 -1.61
N LYS A 91 -1.05 -21.56 -1.33
CA LYS A 91 0.17 -21.70 -2.16
C LYS A 91 0.16 -22.91 -3.09
N ASP A 92 -0.76 -23.84 -2.92
CA ASP A 92 -0.70 -25.18 -3.52
C ASP A 92 -1.87 -25.49 -4.47
N ALA A 93 -1.86 -26.72 -4.98
CA ALA A 93 -2.89 -27.27 -5.85
C ALA A 93 -4.32 -27.15 -5.28
N SER A 94 -4.48 -26.99 -3.96
CA SER A 94 -5.79 -26.72 -3.34
C SER A 94 -6.42 -25.41 -3.83
N ALA A 95 -5.59 -24.40 -4.14
CA ALA A 95 -6.05 -23.16 -4.75
C ALA A 95 -6.59 -23.40 -6.17
N GLY A 96 -5.90 -24.25 -6.94
CA GLY A 96 -6.31 -24.62 -8.29
C GLY A 96 -7.62 -25.41 -8.36
N ALA A 97 -7.90 -26.23 -7.33
CA ALA A 97 -9.13 -26.99 -7.24
C ALA A 97 -10.38 -26.10 -7.08
N ILE A 98 -10.25 -24.95 -6.42
CA ILE A 98 -11.37 -24.03 -6.15
C ILE A 98 -11.48 -22.94 -7.22
N TYR A 99 -10.34 -22.37 -7.66
CA TYR A 99 -10.30 -21.17 -8.51
C TYR A 99 -9.77 -21.45 -9.93
N GLY A 100 -9.47 -22.73 -10.25
CA GLY A 100 -9.03 -23.14 -11.58
C GLY A 100 -7.66 -22.62 -11.97
N THR A 101 -7.43 -22.45 -13.28
CA THR A 101 -6.15 -22.03 -13.84
C THR A 101 -5.69 -20.64 -13.41
N ARG A 102 -6.61 -19.74 -13.03
CA ARG A 102 -6.29 -18.42 -12.51
C ARG A 102 -5.53 -18.45 -11.19
N ALA A 103 -5.60 -19.56 -10.47
CA ALA A 103 -4.90 -19.78 -9.20
C ALA A 103 -3.49 -20.36 -9.36
N ALA A 104 -2.98 -20.52 -10.59
CA ALA A 104 -1.68 -21.14 -10.85
C ALA A 104 -0.50 -20.45 -10.11
N SER A 105 -0.58 -19.15 -9.90
CA SER A 105 0.40 -18.35 -9.13
C SER A 105 0.07 -18.24 -7.64
N GLY A 106 -0.91 -19.02 -7.13
CA GLY A 106 -1.43 -18.95 -5.78
C GLY A 106 -2.63 -18.02 -5.63
N VAL A 107 -3.25 -18.04 -4.45
CA VAL A 107 -4.42 -17.23 -4.12
C VAL A 107 -4.21 -16.51 -2.80
N ILE A 108 -4.56 -15.24 -2.75
CA ILE A 108 -4.63 -14.43 -1.54
C ILE A 108 -6.11 -14.22 -1.23
N LEU A 109 -6.60 -14.86 -0.16
CA LEU A 109 -7.95 -14.69 0.33
C LEU A 109 -7.98 -13.58 1.37
N ILE A 110 -8.78 -12.57 1.14
CA ILE A 110 -8.97 -11.46 2.06
C ILE A 110 -10.38 -11.55 2.60
N THR A 111 -10.49 -11.68 3.92
CA THR A 111 -11.76 -11.59 4.62
C THR A 111 -11.82 -10.24 5.30
N THR A 112 -12.87 -9.48 5.04
CA THR A 112 -13.08 -8.18 5.65
C THR A 112 -13.90 -8.30 6.93
N LYS A 113 -13.89 -7.23 7.73
CA LYS A 113 -14.72 -7.14 8.92
C LYS A 113 -16.19 -7.09 8.53
N SER A 114 -17.00 -7.82 9.26
CA SER A 114 -18.45 -7.86 9.15
C SER A 114 -19.06 -7.58 10.51
N GLY A 115 -20.33 -7.21 10.53
CA GLY A 115 -21.08 -7.08 11.78
C GLY A 115 -21.09 -8.39 12.56
N SER A 116 -21.15 -8.30 13.88
CA SER A 116 -21.36 -9.42 14.79
C SER A 116 -22.58 -9.17 15.67
N ASN A 117 -23.06 -10.21 16.32
CA ASN A 117 -24.09 -10.04 17.34
C ASN A 117 -23.51 -9.30 18.55
N THR A 118 -23.91 -8.07 18.74
CA THR A 118 -23.51 -7.21 19.85
C THR A 118 -24.59 -7.09 20.92
N ASN A 119 -25.63 -7.91 20.86
CA ASN A 119 -26.85 -7.79 21.69
C ASN A 119 -27.49 -6.40 21.59
N GLY A 120 -27.52 -5.84 20.37
CA GLY A 120 -28.06 -4.51 20.10
C GLY A 120 -27.20 -3.34 20.60
N LYS A 121 -26.05 -3.60 21.17
CA LYS A 121 -25.12 -2.53 21.60
C LYS A 121 -24.28 -2.05 20.44
N VAL A 122 -24.07 -0.74 20.36
CA VAL A 122 -23.18 -0.13 19.38
C VAL A 122 -21.75 -0.25 19.86
N LYS A 123 -20.87 -0.80 19.03
CA LYS A 123 -19.41 -0.73 19.21
C LYS A 123 -18.86 0.30 18.24
N LEU A 124 -18.25 1.34 18.78
CA LEU A 124 -17.55 2.38 18.04
C LEU A 124 -16.04 2.20 18.23
N ASN A 125 -15.29 2.21 17.14
CA ASN A 125 -13.85 2.17 17.19
C ASN A 125 -13.28 3.29 16.31
N TYR A 126 -12.35 4.06 16.88
CA TYR A 126 -11.58 5.07 16.15
C TYR A 126 -10.10 4.79 16.28
N SER A 127 -9.41 4.76 15.17
CA SER A 127 -7.96 4.63 15.11
C SER A 127 -7.35 5.80 14.34
N THR A 128 -6.18 6.23 14.76
CA THR A 128 -5.39 7.25 14.07
C THR A 128 -3.93 6.83 14.07
N GLU A 129 -3.26 7.10 12.95
CA GLU A 129 -1.84 6.90 12.77
C GLU A 129 -1.24 8.18 12.18
N LEU A 130 -0.17 8.65 12.78
CA LEU A 130 0.59 9.81 12.34
C LEU A 130 2.01 9.36 12.04
N SER A 131 2.52 9.68 10.85
CA SER A 131 3.84 9.24 10.43
C SER A 131 4.60 10.31 9.67
N LYS A 132 5.92 10.27 9.78
CA LYS A 132 6.83 11.10 9.01
C LYS A 132 7.90 10.20 8.40
N LYS A 133 8.12 10.35 7.10
CA LYS A 133 9.15 9.60 6.38
C LYS A 133 10.47 10.37 6.41
N GLN A 134 11.56 9.65 6.46
CA GLN A 134 12.90 10.22 6.34
C GLN A 134 13.65 9.52 5.23
N ASN A 135 14.42 10.29 4.49
CA ASN A 135 15.39 9.73 3.58
C ASN A 135 16.59 9.22 4.39
N TYR A 136 16.98 7.97 4.16
CA TYR A 136 18.10 7.36 4.85
C TYR A 136 19.25 7.20 3.85
N GLY A 137 20.26 8.02 4.04
CA GLY A 137 21.45 8.03 3.18
C GLY A 137 21.38 9.11 2.10
N ARG A 138 22.52 9.63 1.82
CA ARG A 138 22.78 10.58 0.77
C ARG A 138 24.00 10.07 0.00
N PRO A 139 23.99 10.03 -1.33
CA PRO A 139 25.18 9.75 -2.09
C PRO A 139 26.20 10.87 -1.86
N ASP A 140 27.47 10.50 -1.92
CA ASP A 140 28.54 11.48 -1.93
C ASP A 140 28.48 12.24 -3.25
N MET A 141 28.26 13.54 -3.17
CA MET A 141 28.08 14.41 -4.33
C MET A 141 29.06 15.56 -4.26
N MET A 142 29.58 15.94 -5.41
CA MET A 142 30.49 17.07 -5.53
C MET A 142 29.79 18.37 -5.11
N THR A 143 30.41 19.11 -4.23
CA THR A 143 29.96 20.44 -3.82
C THR A 143 30.28 21.49 -4.90
N ALA A 144 29.65 22.66 -4.83
CA ALA A 144 29.97 23.76 -5.75
C ALA A 144 31.42 24.22 -5.64
N ASP A 145 31.99 24.19 -4.43
CA ASP A 145 33.40 24.60 -4.22
C ASP A 145 34.38 23.57 -4.77
N GLU A 146 34.11 22.27 -4.59
CA GLU A 146 34.90 21.21 -5.22
C GLU A 146 34.82 21.29 -6.74
N TYR A 147 33.60 21.58 -7.29
CA TYR A 147 33.43 21.76 -8.73
C TYR A 147 34.25 22.93 -9.27
N ARG A 148 34.23 24.08 -8.60
CA ARG A 148 35.02 25.28 -8.98
C ARG A 148 36.52 25.03 -8.96
N ASN A 149 36.97 24.19 -8.05
CA ASN A 149 38.38 23.85 -7.89
C ASN A 149 38.90 22.79 -8.88
N ARG A 150 38.04 22.28 -9.77
CA ARG A 150 38.45 21.30 -10.78
C ARG A 150 39.36 21.96 -11.83
N THR A 151 40.46 21.30 -12.13
CA THR A 151 41.45 21.74 -13.14
C THR A 151 41.52 20.79 -14.34
N ASP A 152 40.81 19.67 -14.27
CA ASP A 152 40.86 18.58 -15.25
C ASP A 152 39.82 18.74 -16.37
N VAL A 153 38.88 19.67 -16.25
CA VAL A 153 37.83 19.94 -17.22
C VAL A 153 37.53 21.43 -17.33
N ASN A 154 37.02 21.85 -18.47
CA ASN A 154 36.44 23.18 -18.60
C ASN A 154 35.13 23.24 -17.85
N ILE A 155 35.04 24.05 -16.82
CA ILE A 155 33.86 24.24 -16.01
C ILE A 155 33.10 25.51 -16.43
N THR A 156 31.78 25.49 -16.27
CA THR A 156 30.93 26.67 -16.32
C THR A 156 30.44 26.95 -14.92
N ASP A 157 30.84 28.06 -14.34
CA ASP A 157 30.37 28.49 -13.02
C ASP A 157 29.19 29.46 -13.18
N TYR A 158 28.05 29.08 -12.64
CA TYR A 158 26.84 29.92 -12.63
C TYR A 158 26.67 30.74 -11.35
N GLY A 159 27.70 30.72 -10.47
CA GLY A 159 27.75 31.55 -9.27
C GLY A 159 26.87 31.09 -8.10
N GLN A 160 26.19 29.95 -8.20
CA GLN A 160 25.32 29.42 -7.16
C GLN A 160 26.00 28.30 -6.36
N ASN A 161 25.46 27.97 -5.20
CA ASN A 161 25.79 26.79 -4.40
C ASN A 161 24.53 25.97 -4.26
N ALA A 162 24.31 25.02 -5.15
CA ALA A 162 23.08 24.24 -5.21
C ALA A 162 23.27 22.84 -4.65
N ASP A 163 22.34 22.43 -3.82
CA ASP A 163 22.18 21.05 -3.40
C ASP A 163 21.00 20.43 -4.17
N TRP A 164 21.31 19.82 -5.31
CA TRP A 164 20.30 19.20 -6.17
C TRP A 164 19.60 18.02 -5.53
N TRP A 165 20.27 17.30 -4.62
CA TRP A 165 19.66 16.20 -3.90
C TRP A 165 18.61 16.70 -2.89
N ASP A 166 18.99 17.70 -2.07
CA ASP A 166 18.08 18.28 -1.08
C ASP A 166 16.89 18.99 -1.75
N ALA A 167 17.09 19.56 -2.93
CA ALA A 167 16.05 20.21 -3.71
C ALA A 167 14.93 19.25 -4.19
N LEU A 168 15.25 17.96 -4.34
CA LEU A 168 14.25 16.94 -4.70
C LEU A 168 13.49 16.39 -3.49
N LEU A 169 13.98 16.65 -2.27
CA LEU A 169 13.37 16.10 -1.07
C LEU A 169 12.27 17.00 -0.53
N GLN A 170 11.18 16.38 -0.14
CA GLN A 170 10.09 17.04 0.58
C GLN A 170 10.42 17.11 2.08
N LYS A 171 10.48 18.33 2.62
CA LYS A 171 10.81 18.56 4.05
C LYS A 171 9.62 18.31 4.96
N ASP A 172 8.41 18.64 4.49
CA ASP A 172 7.16 18.50 5.22
C ASP A 172 6.34 17.32 4.67
N ASN A 173 6.77 16.11 5.01
CA ASN A 173 6.17 14.86 4.56
C ASN A 173 5.38 14.16 5.69
N PHE A 174 4.51 14.92 6.33
CA PHE A 174 3.66 14.42 7.41
C PHE A 174 2.44 13.69 6.85
N SER A 175 2.35 12.39 7.13
CA SER A 175 1.25 11.54 6.72
C SER A 175 0.33 11.25 7.90
N GLN A 176 -0.96 11.19 7.65
CA GLN A 176 -1.97 10.88 8.66
C GLN A 176 -3.00 9.92 8.12
N LYS A 177 -3.48 9.04 9.00
CA LYS A 177 -4.55 8.09 8.74
C LYS A 177 -5.56 8.17 9.86
N HIS A 178 -6.83 8.24 9.50
CA HIS A 178 -7.96 8.23 10.42
C HIS A 178 -8.94 7.18 9.95
N HIS A 179 -9.38 6.33 10.85
CA HIS A 179 -10.37 5.29 10.57
C HIS A 179 -11.39 5.25 11.70
N LEU A 180 -12.66 5.35 11.34
CA LEU A 180 -13.80 5.27 12.24
C LEU A 180 -14.66 4.08 11.81
N SER A 181 -14.93 3.16 12.71
CA SER A 181 -15.84 2.05 12.43
C SER A 181 -16.91 1.89 13.48
N LEU A 182 -18.06 1.46 13.02
CA LEU A 182 -19.24 1.18 13.83
C LEU A 182 -19.70 -0.24 13.56
N GLU A 183 -19.94 -1.00 14.62
CA GLU A 183 -20.50 -2.34 14.59
C GLU A 183 -21.74 -2.40 15.46
N LEU A 184 -22.81 -2.90 14.89
CA LEU A 184 -24.07 -3.09 15.55
C LEU A 184 -24.67 -4.40 15.08
N GLY A 185 -25.27 -5.18 15.99
CA GLY A 185 -25.95 -6.39 15.55
C GLY A 185 -26.79 -7.04 16.63
N THR A 186 -27.81 -7.70 16.12
CA THR A 186 -28.64 -8.66 16.80
C THR A 186 -28.38 -10.05 16.22
N GLU A 187 -29.16 -11.03 16.60
CA GLU A 187 -29.11 -12.38 16.04
C GLU A 187 -29.47 -12.40 14.55
N ASN A 188 -30.43 -11.55 14.13
CA ASN A 188 -31.00 -11.55 12.79
C ASN A 188 -30.53 -10.40 11.89
N ALA A 189 -29.89 -9.37 12.46
CA ALA A 189 -29.40 -8.23 11.70
C ALA A 189 -28.04 -7.79 12.26
N GLN A 190 -27.03 -7.78 11.41
CA GLN A 190 -25.68 -7.39 11.78
C GLN A 190 -25.15 -6.41 10.75
N VAL A 191 -24.56 -5.32 11.23
CA VAL A 191 -24.04 -4.25 10.36
C VAL A 191 -22.66 -3.85 10.85
N TYR A 192 -21.73 -3.75 9.92
CA TYR A 192 -20.45 -3.10 10.07
C TYR A 192 -20.38 -1.96 9.07
N THR A 193 -20.00 -0.78 9.51
CA THR A 193 -19.71 0.35 8.62
C THR A 193 -18.44 1.04 9.07
N SER A 194 -17.68 1.54 8.11
CA SER A 194 -16.44 2.29 8.38
C SER A 194 -16.32 3.48 7.45
N PHE A 195 -15.56 4.47 7.93
CA PHE A 195 -15.11 5.64 7.17
C PHE A 195 -13.63 5.84 7.42
N PHE A 196 -12.90 6.20 6.38
CA PHE A 196 -11.47 6.48 6.49
C PHE A 196 -11.08 7.73 5.72
N TYR A 197 -10.06 8.37 6.21
CA TYR A 197 -9.33 9.45 5.57
C TYR A 197 -7.83 9.22 5.76
N GLU A 198 -7.07 9.31 4.70
CA GLU A 198 -5.65 9.03 4.70
C GLU A 198 -4.91 9.97 3.78
N THR A 199 -3.81 10.55 4.28
CA THR A 199 -2.82 11.23 3.46
C THR A 199 -1.51 10.46 3.53
N ASN A 200 -0.87 10.28 2.39
CA ASN A 200 0.43 9.65 2.27
C ASN A 200 1.36 10.61 1.54
N GLU A 201 2.25 11.24 2.29
CA GLU A 201 3.26 12.14 1.77
C GLU A 201 4.53 11.36 1.45
N GLY A 202 5.04 11.53 0.22
CA GLY A 202 6.29 10.92 -0.22
C GLY A 202 7.53 11.62 0.36
N ILE A 203 8.70 11.05 0.10
CA ILE A 203 10.00 11.68 0.44
C ILE A 203 10.44 12.69 -0.62
N THR A 204 9.87 12.63 -1.82
CA THR A 204 10.14 13.54 -2.93
C THR A 204 9.06 14.60 -3.06
N ILE A 205 9.43 15.77 -3.57
CA ILE A 205 8.47 16.82 -3.90
C ILE A 205 7.41 16.28 -4.86
N LYS A 206 6.16 16.77 -4.72
CA LYS A 206 5.01 16.39 -5.57
C LYS A 206 4.68 14.88 -5.59
N ASP A 207 5.06 14.14 -4.55
CA ASP A 207 4.72 12.70 -4.43
C ASP A 207 3.73 12.50 -3.29
N ASN A 208 2.48 12.88 -3.50
CA ASN A 208 1.45 12.87 -2.48
C ASN A 208 0.23 12.09 -2.94
N ARG A 209 -0.39 11.36 -2.01
CA ARG A 209 -1.64 10.66 -2.21
C ARG A 209 -2.61 10.95 -1.07
N LYS A 210 -3.86 11.20 -1.42
CA LYS A 210 -4.96 11.42 -0.50
C LYS A 210 -6.07 10.46 -0.85
N ASP A 211 -6.46 9.67 0.13
CA ASP A 211 -7.52 8.67 0.00
C ASP A 211 -8.61 8.95 1.03
N TYR A 212 -9.85 8.78 0.64
CA TYR A 212 -10.97 8.74 1.57
C TYR A 212 -12.07 7.83 1.03
N GLY A 213 -12.84 7.29 1.94
CA GLY A 213 -13.89 6.36 1.56
C GLY A 213 -14.62 5.78 2.75
N GLY A 214 -15.39 4.76 2.46
CA GLY A 214 -16.15 4.02 3.47
C GLY A 214 -16.59 2.68 2.97
N ARG A 215 -16.96 1.84 3.92
CA ARG A 215 -17.44 0.49 3.70
C ARG A 215 -18.73 0.25 4.47
N LEU A 216 -19.63 -0.49 3.87
CA LEU A 216 -20.79 -1.09 4.52
C LEU A 216 -20.77 -2.59 4.26
N ASN A 217 -20.85 -3.37 5.32
CA ASN A 217 -21.03 -4.81 5.27
C ASN A 217 -22.15 -5.18 6.24
N ALA A 218 -23.25 -5.71 5.71
CA ALA A 218 -24.38 -6.08 6.53
C ALA A 218 -24.80 -7.53 6.25
N ASN A 219 -25.47 -8.13 7.22
CA ASN A 219 -26.04 -9.45 7.12
C ASN A 219 -27.44 -9.41 7.76
N PHE A 220 -28.44 -9.73 6.97
CA PHE A 220 -29.85 -9.79 7.39
C PHE A 220 -30.40 -11.20 7.20
N LYS A 221 -30.89 -11.80 8.27
CA LYS A 221 -31.61 -13.07 8.24
C LYS A 221 -33.13 -12.78 8.37
N LEU A 222 -33.84 -13.09 7.33
CA LEU A 222 -35.29 -12.87 7.23
C LEU A 222 -36.02 -14.21 7.23
N PHE A 223 -37.27 -14.20 7.67
CA PHE A 223 -38.15 -15.38 7.69
C PHE A 223 -37.52 -16.57 8.44
N ASP A 224 -37.12 -16.35 9.70
CA ASP A 224 -36.45 -17.34 10.55
C ASP A 224 -35.19 -17.98 9.93
N GLY A 225 -34.44 -17.18 9.12
CA GLY A 225 -33.23 -17.61 8.47
C GLY A 225 -33.42 -18.27 7.11
N TRP A 226 -34.62 -18.34 6.59
CA TRP A 226 -34.90 -18.86 5.25
C TRP A 226 -34.29 -18.00 4.14
N LEU A 227 -34.19 -16.68 4.33
CA LEU A 227 -33.54 -15.75 3.42
C LEU A 227 -32.43 -14.99 4.14
N GLU A 228 -31.23 -15.11 3.61
CA GLU A 228 -30.07 -14.35 4.09
C GLU A 228 -29.60 -13.37 3.01
N ILE A 229 -29.55 -12.08 3.33
CA ILE A 229 -29.11 -11.01 2.44
C ILE A 229 -27.83 -10.41 3.01
N ARG A 230 -26.76 -10.38 2.22
CA ARG A 230 -25.44 -9.87 2.61
C ARG A 230 -24.96 -8.77 1.66
N PRO A 231 -25.44 -7.53 1.79
CA PRO A 231 -24.94 -6.43 1.00
C PRO A 231 -23.53 -6.04 1.47
N ILE A 232 -22.63 -5.84 0.49
CA ILE A 232 -21.30 -5.28 0.70
C ILE A 232 -21.15 -4.11 -0.26
N VAL A 233 -20.83 -2.93 0.26
CA VAL A 233 -20.61 -1.73 -0.51
C VAL A 233 -19.28 -1.11 -0.08
N ASP A 234 -18.40 -0.89 -1.03
CA ASP A 234 -17.14 -0.18 -0.83
C ASP A 234 -17.10 1.06 -1.72
N TYR A 235 -16.67 2.15 -1.13
CA TYR A 235 -16.36 3.37 -1.86
C TYR A 235 -14.98 3.88 -1.46
N ARG A 236 -14.15 4.18 -2.46
CA ARG A 236 -12.86 4.83 -2.26
C ARG A 236 -12.63 5.86 -3.35
N GLN A 237 -12.18 7.03 -2.95
CA GLN A 237 -11.67 8.05 -3.86
C GLN A 237 -10.21 8.32 -3.55
N THR A 238 -9.41 8.41 -4.61
CA THR A 238 -7.98 8.67 -4.52
C THR A 238 -7.65 9.91 -5.35
N ALA A 239 -7.05 10.89 -4.71
CA ALA A 239 -6.40 12.02 -5.38
C ALA A 239 -4.87 11.83 -5.29
N ARG A 240 -4.19 11.99 -6.42
CA ARG A 240 -2.75 11.79 -6.52
C ARG A 240 -2.09 13.02 -7.11
N THR A 241 -0.99 13.44 -6.49
CA THR A 241 -0.05 14.37 -7.08
C THR A 241 1.23 13.60 -7.32
N SER A 242 1.71 13.58 -8.55
CA SER A 242 2.92 12.86 -8.91
C SER A 242 3.78 13.72 -9.82
N ASP A 243 5.07 13.69 -9.57
CA ASP A 243 6.09 14.31 -10.41
C ASP A 243 6.57 13.31 -11.48
N GLY A 244 5.63 12.92 -12.36
CA GLY A 244 5.89 11.94 -13.40
C GLY A 244 5.74 10.47 -12.97
N SER A 245 6.21 9.57 -13.82
CA SER A 245 6.23 8.13 -13.60
C SER A 245 7.33 7.73 -12.60
N ASP A 246 7.34 6.47 -12.18
CA ASP A 246 8.45 5.93 -11.35
C ASP A 246 9.79 5.96 -12.09
N GLU A 247 9.77 5.90 -13.42
CA GLU A 247 10.97 6.04 -14.24
C GLU A 247 11.43 7.50 -14.29
N ASP A 248 10.51 8.46 -14.37
CA ASP A 248 10.83 9.89 -14.33
C ASP A 248 11.45 10.27 -12.97
N LYS A 249 10.92 9.75 -11.87
CA LYS A 249 11.50 9.97 -10.53
C LYS A 249 12.91 9.44 -10.41
N LYS A 250 13.17 8.23 -10.94
CA LYS A 250 14.53 7.68 -10.99
C LYS A 250 15.45 8.53 -11.87
N ALA A 251 14.94 9.03 -12.99
CA ALA A 251 15.66 9.92 -13.88
C ALA A 251 16.00 11.25 -13.17
N ASN A 252 15.06 11.83 -12.42
CA ASN A 252 15.29 13.06 -11.66
C ASN A 252 16.38 12.89 -10.60
N PHE A 253 16.37 11.80 -9.83
CA PHE A 253 17.43 11.51 -8.87
C PHE A 253 18.79 11.27 -9.57
N LYS A 254 18.77 10.52 -10.67
CA LYS A 254 19.97 10.31 -11.48
C LYS A 254 20.49 11.63 -12.04
N GLN A 255 19.60 12.47 -12.54
CA GLN A 255 19.96 13.79 -13.07
C GLN A 255 20.56 14.69 -11.99
N ALA A 256 20.03 14.66 -10.77
CA ALA A 256 20.59 15.43 -9.65
C ALA A 256 22.06 15.10 -9.35
N LEU A 257 22.50 13.85 -9.60
CA LEU A 257 23.90 13.43 -9.44
C LEU A 257 24.84 14.04 -10.49
N TYR A 258 24.32 14.41 -11.65
CA TYR A 258 25.11 14.91 -12.79
C TYR A 258 24.92 16.41 -13.02
N ASN A 259 23.97 17.03 -12.37
CA ASN A 259 23.73 18.47 -12.53
C ASN A 259 24.88 19.30 -11.95
N ASN A 260 25.13 20.44 -12.61
CA ASN A 260 26.14 21.38 -12.17
C ASN A 260 25.77 22.00 -10.81
N PRO A 261 26.57 21.81 -9.76
CA PRO A 261 26.23 22.30 -8.41
C PRO A 261 26.33 23.82 -8.28
N THR A 262 26.84 24.52 -9.29
CA THR A 262 26.86 25.98 -9.33
C THR A 262 25.63 26.61 -10.00
N ARG A 263 24.70 25.79 -10.52
CA ARG A 263 23.44 26.20 -11.15
C ARG A 263 22.27 26.03 -10.18
N SER A 264 21.32 26.97 -10.18
CA SER A 264 20.14 26.86 -9.33
C SER A 264 19.19 25.74 -9.81
N PRO A 265 18.68 24.87 -8.93
CA PRO A 265 17.65 23.88 -9.27
C PRO A 265 16.27 24.51 -9.53
N PHE A 266 16.11 25.81 -9.25
CA PHE A 266 14.88 26.56 -9.44
C PHE A 266 14.97 27.58 -10.59
N ASP A 267 16.03 27.47 -11.40
CA ASP A 267 16.18 28.30 -12.59
C ASP A 267 15.18 27.84 -13.67
N PRO A 268 14.30 28.72 -14.20
CA PRO A 268 13.34 28.36 -15.23
C PRO A 268 13.99 27.90 -16.55
N GLU A 269 15.28 28.15 -16.76
CA GLU A 269 16.03 27.70 -17.92
C GLU A 269 16.81 26.40 -17.67
N SER A 270 16.65 25.78 -16.49
CA SER A 270 17.35 24.55 -16.09
C SER A 270 16.60 23.27 -16.48
#